data_eae3039096636563bd0a3b09bf3a7097
#
_entry.id   eae3039096636563bd0a3b09bf3a7097
#
_cell.length_a   1.000
_cell.length_b   1.000
_cell.length_c   1.000
_cell.angle_alpha   90.00
_cell.angle_beta   90.00
_cell.angle_gamma   90.00
#
_symmetry.space_group_name_H-M   'P 1'
#
loop_
_entity.id
_entity.type
_entity.pdbx_description
1 polymer ?
#
loop_
_entity_poly.entity_id
_entity_poly.type
_entity_poly.pdbx_seq_one_letter_code
_entity_poly.pdbx_strand_id
1 'polypeptide(L)'
;MRYFSLLIIVLFIACKPEYKAQQIVDNSINYSKLNKVLNSKISFDFRKNHYEAERNQGEYEFTRFIDRDSIKIKDILSNNGFQRFINDSLVELSEKDQNRYGNSVNSVHYFSILPVGLNDNAVYKKLLGEVVIKGKEYFKIQITFAEEGGGDDFDDVFIYWFAKDNFQLDYLAYKYHTNGGGIRFRDIKKENLIDGIRFVDYNNYKPLNKEIDFYTIDKLYEEGKLKKVSEIVLENIKAE
;
A
#
# COMPACT_ATOMS: atom_id res chain seq x y z
N MET A 1 -1.80 -72.50 1.36
CA MET A 1 -2.36 -71.31 0.65
C MET A 1 -1.79 -70.07 1.29
N ARG A 2 -0.94 -69.35 0.54
CA ARG A 2 -0.32 -68.07 1.02
C ARG A 2 -1.20 -66.92 0.52
N TYR A 3 -1.83 -66.17 1.42
CA TYR A 3 -2.59 -64.97 1.07
C TYR A 3 -1.57 -63.82 0.88
N PHE A 4 -1.50 -63.30 -0.34
CA PHE A 4 -0.71 -62.13 -0.69
C PHE A 4 -1.60 -60.89 -0.48
N SER A 5 -1.44 -60.19 0.64
CA SER A 5 -2.18 -58.94 0.90
C SER A 5 -1.55 -57.81 0.03
N LEU A 6 -2.31 -57.37 -0.97
CA LEU A 6 -1.95 -56.26 -1.81
C LEU A 6 -2.26 -54.94 -1.05
N LEU A 7 -1.22 -54.25 -0.56
CA LEU A 7 -1.36 -52.96 0.10
C LEU A 7 -1.50 -51.88 -0.97
N ILE A 8 -2.73 -51.37 -1.17
CA ILE A 8 -2.95 -50.24 -2.10
C ILE A 8 -2.58 -48.96 -1.38
N ILE A 9 -1.46 -48.33 -1.74
CA ILE A 9 -1.04 -46.97 -1.31
C ILE A 9 -1.81 -45.98 -2.16
N VAL A 10 -2.82 -45.35 -1.58
CA VAL A 10 -3.55 -44.22 -2.18
C VAL A 10 -2.71 -42.98 -1.97
N LEU A 11 -2.00 -42.52 -3.01
CA LEU A 11 -1.32 -41.23 -3.04
C LEU A 11 -2.37 -40.13 -3.17
N PHE A 12 -2.67 -39.43 -2.06
CA PHE A 12 -3.42 -38.20 -2.11
C PHE A 12 -2.54 -37.12 -2.74
N ILE A 13 -2.73 -36.85 -4.03
CA ILE A 13 -2.17 -35.67 -4.68
C ILE A 13 -3.00 -34.48 -4.15
N ALA A 14 -2.52 -33.83 -3.11
CA ALA A 14 -3.07 -32.56 -2.63
C ALA A 14 -2.82 -31.52 -3.73
N CYS A 15 -3.82 -31.24 -4.55
CA CYS A 15 -3.78 -30.14 -5.50
C CYS A 15 -3.74 -28.84 -4.67
N LYS A 16 -2.62 -28.13 -4.68
CA LYS A 16 -2.53 -26.80 -4.07
C LYS A 16 -3.42 -25.85 -4.86
N PRO A 17 -4.30 -25.06 -4.20
CA PRO A 17 -5.12 -24.10 -4.93
C PRO A 17 -4.22 -23.10 -5.66
N GLU A 18 -4.47 -22.90 -6.94
CA GLU A 18 -3.80 -21.88 -7.75
C GLU A 18 -4.56 -20.55 -7.57
N TYR A 19 -3.93 -19.58 -6.92
CA TYR A 19 -4.52 -18.26 -6.71
C TYR A 19 -4.20 -17.31 -7.86
N LYS A 20 -5.20 -16.52 -8.28
CA LYS A 20 -4.99 -15.37 -9.18
C LYS A 20 -4.63 -14.12 -8.35
N ALA A 21 -3.86 -13.19 -8.93
CA ALA A 21 -3.46 -11.96 -8.25
C ALA A 21 -4.64 -11.18 -7.65
N GLN A 22 -5.78 -11.11 -8.37
CA GLN A 22 -7.00 -10.48 -7.88
C GLN A 22 -7.53 -11.15 -6.61
N GLN A 23 -7.62 -12.48 -6.59
CA GLN A 23 -8.12 -13.23 -5.42
C GLN A 23 -7.25 -13.02 -4.18
N ILE A 24 -5.92 -12.90 -4.36
CA ILE A 24 -4.99 -12.64 -3.25
C ILE A 24 -5.25 -11.26 -2.66
N VAL A 25 -5.43 -10.24 -3.51
CA VAL A 25 -5.74 -8.87 -3.07
C VAL A 25 -7.09 -8.82 -2.35
N ASP A 26 -8.14 -9.45 -2.91
CA ASP A 26 -9.47 -9.50 -2.31
C ASP A 26 -9.45 -10.19 -0.94
N ASN A 27 -8.74 -11.31 -0.83
CA ASN A 27 -8.56 -12.02 0.43
C ASN A 27 -7.83 -11.14 1.47
N SER A 28 -6.82 -10.38 1.05
CA SER A 28 -6.10 -9.46 1.93
C SER A 28 -6.99 -8.34 2.47
N ILE A 29 -7.81 -7.73 1.61
CA ILE A 29 -8.76 -6.68 2.00
C ILE A 29 -9.78 -7.24 3.01
N ASN A 30 -10.32 -8.43 2.74
CA ASN A 30 -11.30 -9.07 3.61
C ASN A 30 -10.69 -9.47 4.96
N TYR A 31 -9.51 -10.09 4.96
CA TYR A 31 -8.81 -10.49 6.18
C TYR A 31 -8.52 -9.28 7.09
N SER A 32 -8.06 -8.19 6.51
CA SER A 32 -7.71 -6.95 7.22
C SER A 32 -8.93 -6.07 7.53
N LYS A 33 -10.15 -6.50 7.18
CA LYS A 33 -11.42 -5.76 7.32
C LYS A 33 -11.42 -4.37 6.68
N LEU A 34 -10.56 -4.17 5.70
CA LEU A 34 -10.36 -2.89 5.03
C LEU A 34 -11.52 -2.49 4.10
N ASN A 35 -12.46 -3.39 3.82
CA ASN A 35 -13.72 -3.05 3.15
C ASN A 35 -14.55 -2.02 3.96
N LYS A 36 -14.39 -1.96 5.28
CA LYS A 36 -15.00 -0.91 6.13
C LYS A 36 -14.55 0.50 5.74
N VAL A 37 -13.32 0.64 5.24
CA VAL A 37 -12.72 1.93 4.85
C VAL A 37 -13.51 2.63 3.74
N LEU A 38 -14.23 1.88 2.90
CA LEU A 38 -15.00 2.44 1.78
C LEU A 38 -16.18 3.30 2.23
N ASN A 39 -16.64 3.15 3.48
CA ASN A 39 -17.68 3.96 4.09
C ASN A 39 -17.24 4.28 5.52
N SER A 40 -16.32 5.22 5.68
CA SER A 40 -15.71 5.54 6.97
C SER A 40 -15.21 6.97 7.05
N LYS A 41 -15.04 7.43 8.29
CA LYS A 41 -14.24 8.61 8.62
C LYS A 41 -12.98 8.15 9.34
N ILE A 42 -11.82 8.47 8.78
CA ILE A 42 -10.52 8.10 9.33
C ILE A 42 -9.70 9.36 9.54
N SER A 43 -9.11 9.50 10.72
CA SER A 43 -8.15 10.56 10.98
C SER A 43 -6.88 9.99 11.61
N PHE A 44 -5.76 10.64 11.36
CA PHE A 44 -4.46 10.30 11.95
C PHE A 44 -3.46 11.44 11.80
N ASP A 45 -2.41 11.38 12.59
CA ASP A 45 -1.27 12.27 12.44
C ASP A 45 -0.14 11.51 11.71
N PHE A 46 0.47 12.17 10.73
CA PHE A 46 1.65 11.69 10.05
C PHE A 46 2.71 12.78 9.98
N ARG A 47 3.85 12.53 10.62
CA ARG A 47 4.90 13.53 10.85
C ARG A 47 4.36 14.71 11.67
N LYS A 48 4.31 15.90 11.05
CA LYS A 48 3.84 17.15 11.71
C LYS A 48 2.46 17.61 11.24
N ASN A 49 1.78 16.79 10.43
CA ASN A 49 0.51 17.16 9.82
C ASN A 49 -0.60 16.23 10.29
N HIS A 50 -1.79 16.80 10.42
CA HIS A 50 -3.01 16.03 10.67
C HIS A 50 -3.70 15.70 9.34
N TYR A 51 -4.27 14.51 9.23
CA TYR A 51 -4.95 14.01 8.04
C TYR A 51 -6.33 13.47 8.41
N GLU A 52 -7.32 13.80 7.59
CA GLU A 52 -8.68 13.28 7.68
C GLU A 52 -9.11 12.73 6.32
N ALA A 53 -9.83 11.63 6.33
CA ALA A 53 -10.45 11.03 5.15
C ALA A 53 -11.89 10.70 5.45
N GLU A 54 -12.80 11.22 4.65
CA GLU A 54 -14.20 10.80 4.62
C GLU A 54 -14.44 10.06 3.31
N ARG A 55 -15.07 8.87 3.37
CA ARG A 55 -15.41 8.05 2.22
C ARG A 55 -16.85 7.57 2.36
N ASN A 56 -17.62 7.70 1.28
CA ASN A 56 -19.00 7.24 1.24
C ASN A 56 -19.39 6.85 -0.19
N GLN A 57 -19.57 5.56 -0.46
CA GLN A 57 -20.08 5.02 -1.75
C GLN A 57 -19.36 5.56 -3.00
N GLY A 58 -18.04 5.70 -2.93
CA GLY A 58 -17.21 6.21 -4.05
C GLY A 58 -16.93 7.71 -4.01
N GLU A 59 -17.69 8.46 -3.23
CA GLU A 59 -17.33 9.84 -2.91
C GLU A 59 -16.25 9.85 -1.85
N TYR A 60 -15.31 10.79 -1.97
CA TYR A 60 -14.26 10.98 -0.97
C TYR A 60 -13.89 12.44 -0.78
N GLU A 61 -13.47 12.75 0.43
CA GLU A 61 -12.78 13.98 0.78
C GLU A 61 -11.56 13.63 1.64
N PHE A 62 -10.37 13.99 1.17
CA PHE A 62 -9.10 13.83 1.87
C PHE A 62 -8.58 15.19 2.26
N THR A 63 -8.43 15.40 3.55
CA THR A 63 -7.96 16.66 4.09
C THR A 63 -6.59 16.50 4.72
N ARG A 64 -5.71 17.51 4.55
CA ARG A 64 -4.45 17.67 5.27
C ARG A 64 -4.40 19.03 5.93
N PHE A 65 -4.14 19.03 7.22
CA PHE A 65 -3.88 20.25 7.99
C PHE A 65 -2.39 20.39 8.25
N ILE A 66 -1.86 21.56 7.95
CA ILE A 66 -0.46 21.94 8.18
C ILE A 66 -0.46 23.19 9.03
N ASP A 67 0.05 23.07 10.25
CA ASP A 67 0.19 24.20 11.16
C ASP A 67 1.66 24.64 11.17
N ARG A 68 1.91 25.91 10.82
CA ARG A 68 3.23 26.52 10.83
C ARG A 68 3.16 27.86 11.50
N ASP A 69 3.32 27.88 12.81
CA ASP A 69 3.30 29.09 13.62
C ASP A 69 2.02 29.94 13.37
N SER A 70 2.14 31.01 12.58
CA SER A 70 1.02 31.92 12.26
C SER A 70 0.29 31.54 10.95
N ILE A 71 0.71 30.50 10.23
CA ILE A 71 0.12 30.10 8.95
C ILE A 71 -0.53 28.74 9.08
N LYS A 72 -1.86 28.71 8.94
CA LYS A 72 -2.65 27.49 8.90
C LYS A 72 -2.99 27.17 7.45
N ILE A 73 -2.58 25.99 6.98
CA ILE A 73 -2.90 25.53 5.62
C ILE A 73 -3.83 24.33 5.75
N LYS A 74 -4.96 24.39 5.02
CA LYS A 74 -5.87 23.27 4.83
C LYS A 74 -5.90 22.91 3.35
N ASP A 75 -5.51 21.69 3.03
CA ASP A 75 -5.59 21.10 1.70
C ASP A 75 -6.75 20.13 1.66
N ILE A 76 -7.58 20.20 0.64
CA ILE A 76 -8.71 19.30 0.42
C ILE A 76 -8.55 18.69 -0.98
N LEU A 77 -8.57 17.37 -1.08
CA LEU A 77 -8.65 16.61 -2.31
C LEU A 77 -9.93 15.78 -2.31
N SER A 78 -10.78 15.97 -3.30
CA SER A 78 -12.06 15.26 -3.42
C SER A 78 -12.33 14.86 -4.88
N ASN A 79 -13.49 14.24 -5.15
CA ASN A 79 -13.98 13.97 -6.51
C ASN A 79 -14.10 15.25 -7.37
N ASN A 80 -14.17 16.44 -6.74
CA ASN A 80 -14.25 17.74 -7.43
C ASN A 80 -12.87 18.39 -7.66
N GLY A 81 -11.78 17.70 -7.36
CA GLY A 81 -10.42 18.20 -7.52
C GLY A 81 -9.78 18.69 -6.21
N PHE A 82 -8.71 19.47 -6.35
CA PHE A 82 -7.90 19.95 -5.24
C PHE A 82 -8.18 21.42 -4.91
N GLN A 83 -8.25 21.73 -3.60
CA GLN A 83 -8.36 23.09 -3.08
C GLN A 83 -7.35 23.31 -1.95
N ARG A 84 -6.82 24.52 -1.85
CA ARG A 84 -5.97 24.96 -0.72
C ARG A 84 -6.52 26.21 -0.08
N PHE A 85 -6.57 26.18 1.23
CA PHE A 85 -6.90 27.36 2.07
C PHE A 85 -5.67 27.75 2.88
N ILE A 86 -5.42 29.04 2.99
CA ILE A 86 -4.40 29.61 3.88
C ILE A 86 -5.10 30.61 4.80
N ASN A 87 -5.06 30.34 6.11
CA ASN A 87 -5.80 31.13 7.13
C ASN A 87 -7.28 31.31 6.72
N ASP A 88 -7.93 30.19 6.35
CA ASP A 88 -9.32 30.06 5.92
C ASP A 88 -9.67 30.78 4.59
N SER A 89 -8.72 31.38 3.91
CA SER A 89 -8.92 31.99 2.60
C SER A 89 -8.51 31.03 1.48
N LEU A 90 -9.41 30.80 0.51
CA LEU A 90 -9.13 29.99 -0.69
C LEU A 90 -8.01 30.66 -1.51
N VAL A 91 -7.06 29.85 -1.94
CA VAL A 91 -5.90 30.30 -2.72
C VAL A 91 -6.04 29.77 -4.17
N GLU A 92 -5.92 30.66 -5.13
CA GLU A 92 -5.77 30.28 -6.52
C GLU A 92 -4.41 29.65 -6.76
N LEU A 93 -4.38 28.47 -7.34
CA LEU A 93 -3.18 27.71 -7.66
C LEU A 93 -3.11 27.41 -9.13
N SER A 94 -1.89 27.36 -9.68
CA SER A 94 -1.68 26.79 -11.01
C SER A 94 -2.09 25.31 -11.02
N GLU A 95 -2.50 24.79 -12.17
CA GLU A 95 -2.83 23.36 -12.36
C GLU A 95 -1.67 22.46 -11.88
N LYS A 96 -0.43 22.83 -12.21
CA LYS A 96 0.77 22.13 -11.77
C LYS A 96 0.88 22.03 -10.24
N ASP A 97 0.54 23.11 -9.52
CA ASP A 97 0.60 23.13 -8.06
C ASP A 97 -0.58 22.36 -7.45
N GLN A 98 -1.77 22.45 -8.05
CA GLN A 98 -2.93 21.64 -7.65
C GLN A 98 -2.59 20.14 -7.73
N ASN A 99 -2.05 19.68 -8.85
CA ASN A 99 -1.65 18.29 -9.06
C ASN A 99 -0.57 17.89 -8.03
N ARG A 100 0.49 18.67 -7.88
CA ARG A 100 1.57 18.39 -6.94
C ARG A 100 1.10 18.26 -5.49
N TYR A 101 0.23 19.16 -5.04
CA TYR A 101 -0.27 19.11 -3.67
C TYR A 101 -1.33 18.03 -3.49
N GLY A 102 -2.21 17.85 -4.48
CA GLY A 102 -3.22 16.80 -4.48
C GLY A 102 -2.59 15.41 -4.42
N ASN A 103 -1.59 15.13 -5.25
CA ASN A 103 -0.84 13.88 -5.23
C ASN A 103 -0.14 13.64 -3.89
N SER A 104 0.40 14.71 -3.28
CA SER A 104 1.00 14.60 -1.95
C SER A 104 -0.01 14.27 -0.86
N VAL A 105 -1.26 14.74 -0.94
CA VAL A 105 -2.35 14.34 -0.03
C VAL A 105 -2.78 12.92 -0.32
N ASN A 106 -3.07 12.62 -1.59
CA ASN A 106 -3.52 11.29 -2.02
C ASN A 106 -2.55 10.18 -1.60
N SER A 107 -1.25 10.37 -1.80
CA SER A 107 -0.25 9.34 -1.49
C SER A 107 -0.25 8.92 -0.02
N VAL A 108 -0.47 9.86 0.91
CA VAL A 108 -0.52 9.53 2.35
C VAL A 108 -1.75 8.70 2.66
N HIS A 109 -2.93 9.10 2.15
CA HIS A 109 -4.17 8.35 2.34
C HIS A 109 -4.12 6.98 1.66
N TYR A 110 -3.58 6.90 0.43
CA TYR A 110 -3.43 5.65 -0.30
C TYR A 110 -2.58 4.64 0.48
N PHE A 111 -1.40 5.04 0.93
CA PHE A 111 -0.51 4.14 1.67
C PHE A 111 -1.01 3.77 3.05
N SER A 112 -1.86 4.59 3.69
CA SER A 112 -2.40 4.31 5.01
C SER A 112 -3.38 3.15 5.06
N ILE A 113 -4.03 2.84 3.93
CA ILE A 113 -5.12 1.85 3.81
C ILE A 113 -4.82 0.71 2.82
N LEU A 114 -3.55 0.53 2.44
CA LEU A 114 -3.20 -0.59 1.57
C LEU A 114 -3.68 -1.94 2.14
N PRO A 115 -4.23 -2.85 1.31
CA PRO A 115 -4.26 -2.82 -0.16
C PRO A 115 -5.58 -2.37 -0.80
N VAL A 116 -6.44 -1.58 -0.13
CA VAL A 116 -7.79 -1.20 -0.64
C VAL A 116 -7.74 -0.61 -2.04
N GLY A 117 -6.87 0.38 -2.29
CA GLY A 117 -6.75 1.05 -3.58
C GLY A 117 -6.29 0.14 -4.74
N LEU A 118 -5.86 -1.10 -4.44
CA LEU A 118 -5.48 -2.05 -5.50
C LEU A 118 -6.67 -2.62 -6.28
N ASN A 119 -7.92 -2.32 -5.87
CA ASN A 119 -9.12 -2.73 -6.59
C ASN A 119 -9.68 -1.67 -7.55
N ASP A 120 -9.01 -0.53 -7.67
CA ASP A 120 -9.38 0.49 -8.65
C ASP A 120 -9.20 -0.02 -10.08
N ASN A 121 -10.05 0.45 -10.99
CA ASN A 121 -10.07 0.01 -12.39
C ASN A 121 -8.75 0.30 -13.13
N ALA A 122 -8.04 1.35 -12.73
CA ALA A 122 -6.75 1.71 -13.32
C ALA A 122 -5.57 0.83 -12.84
N VAL A 123 -5.81 -0.18 -11.97
CA VAL A 123 -4.76 -0.99 -11.34
C VAL A 123 -4.62 -2.36 -12.00
N TYR A 124 -3.47 -2.60 -12.62
CA TYR A 124 -3.09 -3.91 -13.17
C TYR A 124 -2.32 -4.74 -12.15
N LYS A 125 -2.72 -5.99 -12.01
CA LYS A 125 -2.15 -6.96 -11.04
C LYS A 125 -1.57 -8.16 -11.78
N LYS A 126 -0.28 -8.47 -11.56
CA LYS A 126 0.38 -9.64 -12.14
C LYS A 126 1.04 -10.47 -11.04
N LEU A 127 0.61 -11.71 -10.86
CA LEU A 127 1.30 -12.65 -9.99
C LEU A 127 2.67 -13.00 -10.60
N LEU A 128 3.74 -12.71 -9.86
CA LEU A 128 5.12 -13.03 -10.25
C LEU A 128 5.55 -14.41 -9.76
N GLY A 129 4.81 -15.00 -8.82
CA GLY A 129 5.09 -16.30 -8.24
C GLY A 129 5.06 -16.28 -6.71
N GLU A 130 5.66 -17.30 -6.13
CA GLU A 130 5.78 -17.46 -4.68
C GLU A 130 7.26 -17.33 -4.27
N VAL A 131 7.50 -16.70 -3.12
CA VAL A 131 8.84 -16.52 -2.55
C VAL A 131 8.83 -16.78 -1.05
N VAL A 132 10.00 -17.07 -0.50
CA VAL A 132 10.19 -17.14 0.96
C VAL A 132 10.98 -15.92 1.39
N ILE A 133 10.53 -15.22 2.43
CA ILE A 133 11.24 -14.10 3.07
C ILE A 133 11.28 -14.39 4.57
N LYS A 134 12.46 -14.44 5.15
CA LYS A 134 12.68 -14.74 6.57
C LYS A 134 11.94 -16.00 7.04
N GLY A 135 11.92 -17.04 6.20
CA GLY A 135 11.30 -18.32 6.51
C GLY A 135 9.78 -18.39 6.36
N LYS A 136 9.11 -17.32 5.95
CA LYS A 136 7.66 -17.27 5.69
C LYS A 136 7.38 -17.20 4.20
N GLU A 137 6.37 -17.93 3.72
CA GLU A 137 5.97 -17.96 2.31
C GLU A 137 5.06 -16.80 1.94
N TYR A 138 5.28 -16.20 0.75
CA TYR A 138 4.55 -15.06 0.23
C TYR A 138 4.16 -15.24 -1.24
N PHE A 139 3.00 -14.73 -1.60
CA PHE A 139 2.66 -14.40 -2.98
C PHE A 139 3.31 -13.04 -3.33
N LYS A 140 4.05 -13.02 -4.44
CA LYS A 140 4.69 -11.81 -4.95
C LYS A 140 3.90 -11.27 -6.13
N ILE A 141 3.38 -10.05 -6.01
CA ILE A 141 2.48 -9.43 -7.00
C ILE A 141 3.08 -8.11 -7.46
N GLN A 142 3.22 -7.96 -8.78
CA GLN A 142 3.50 -6.68 -9.42
C GLN A 142 2.21 -5.90 -9.60
N ILE A 143 2.28 -4.60 -9.33
CA ILE A 143 1.23 -3.64 -9.57
C ILE A 143 1.77 -2.55 -10.49
N THR A 144 1.00 -2.22 -11.51
CA THR A 144 1.20 -1.10 -12.42
C THR A 144 -0.13 -0.40 -12.63
N PHE A 145 -0.12 0.80 -13.20
CA PHE A 145 -1.30 1.62 -13.38
C PHE A 145 -1.54 1.94 -14.85
N ALA A 146 -2.78 2.14 -15.24
CA ALA A 146 -3.13 2.69 -16.53
C ALA A 146 -2.75 4.19 -16.56
N GLU A 147 -2.40 4.72 -17.73
CA GLU A 147 -2.15 6.14 -17.92
C GLU A 147 -3.43 6.95 -17.61
N GLU A 148 -4.59 6.47 -18.08
CA GLU A 148 -5.88 7.04 -17.75
C GLU A 148 -6.36 6.55 -16.37
N GLY A 149 -6.52 7.45 -15.43
CA GLY A 149 -6.95 7.17 -14.05
C GLY A 149 -5.85 6.69 -13.09
N GLY A 150 -4.63 6.45 -13.57
CA GLY A 150 -3.49 6.00 -12.74
C GLY A 150 -2.79 7.11 -11.96
N GLY A 151 -3.16 8.38 -12.20
CA GLY A 151 -2.52 9.54 -11.58
C GLY A 151 -1.20 9.93 -12.26
N ASP A 152 -0.51 10.94 -11.72
CA ASP A 152 0.74 11.46 -12.30
C ASP A 152 1.93 10.47 -12.23
N ASP A 153 1.87 9.50 -11.33
CA ASP A 153 2.90 8.49 -11.10
C ASP A 153 2.52 7.13 -11.73
N PHE A 154 1.71 7.13 -12.81
CA PHE A 154 1.21 5.91 -13.46
C PHE A 154 2.33 5.01 -14.02
N ASP A 155 3.49 5.55 -14.32
CA ASP A 155 4.69 4.84 -14.79
C ASP A 155 5.49 4.17 -13.66
N ASP A 156 5.10 4.38 -12.40
CA ASP A 156 5.71 3.72 -11.26
C ASP A 156 5.36 2.22 -11.21
N VAL A 157 6.32 1.44 -10.78
CA VAL A 157 6.15 -0.02 -10.62
C VAL A 157 6.22 -0.38 -9.15
N PHE A 158 5.22 -1.13 -8.68
CA PHE A 158 5.17 -1.62 -7.32
C PHE A 158 5.27 -3.14 -7.27
N ILE A 159 5.80 -3.67 -6.18
CA ILE A 159 5.77 -5.10 -5.83
C ILE A 159 5.23 -5.21 -4.40
N TYR A 160 4.25 -6.08 -4.22
CA TYR A 160 3.64 -6.37 -2.93
C TYR A 160 3.83 -7.85 -2.59
N TRP A 161 4.10 -8.14 -1.32
CA TRP A 161 4.24 -9.50 -0.81
C TRP A 161 3.13 -9.77 0.19
N PHE A 162 2.23 -10.67 -0.19
CA PHE A 162 1.11 -11.11 0.62
C PHE A 162 1.42 -12.46 1.24
N ALA A 163 1.32 -12.58 2.55
CA ALA A 163 1.58 -13.83 3.27
C ALA A 163 0.61 -14.93 2.83
N LYS A 164 1.10 -16.15 2.61
CA LYS A 164 0.26 -17.26 2.12
C LYS A 164 -0.69 -17.82 3.17
N ASP A 165 -0.37 -17.68 4.45
CA ASP A 165 -1.14 -18.21 5.58
C ASP A 165 -2.39 -17.38 5.90
N ASN A 166 -2.34 -16.06 5.65
CA ASN A 166 -3.39 -15.13 6.09
C ASN A 166 -3.65 -13.99 5.11
N PHE A 167 -3.00 -13.96 3.95
CA PHE A 167 -3.11 -12.93 2.92
C PHE A 167 -2.73 -11.50 3.38
N GLN A 168 -2.10 -11.34 4.53
CA GLN A 168 -1.66 -10.02 4.98
C GLN A 168 -0.58 -9.46 4.05
N LEU A 169 -0.66 -8.17 3.77
CA LEU A 169 0.39 -7.41 3.09
C LEU A 169 1.49 -7.08 4.12
N ASP A 170 2.63 -7.78 4.04
CA ASP A 170 3.72 -7.62 5.00
C ASP A 170 4.88 -6.79 4.45
N TYR A 171 5.11 -6.83 3.13
CA TYR A 171 6.17 -6.07 2.47
C TYR A 171 5.65 -5.39 1.23
N LEU A 172 6.25 -4.24 0.92
CA LEU A 172 6.03 -3.56 -0.35
C LEU A 172 7.31 -2.90 -0.84
N ALA A 173 7.47 -2.81 -2.16
CA ALA A 173 8.53 -2.05 -2.80
C ALA A 173 7.95 -1.25 -3.95
N TYR A 174 8.61 -0.14 -4.28
CA TYR A 174 8.26 0.64 -5.45
C TYR A 174 9.47 1.32 -6.07
N LYS A 175 9.42 1.40 -7.39
CA LYS A 175 10.35 2.15 -8.22
C LYS A 175 9.60 3.33 -8.80
N TYR A 176 10.06 4.54 -8.52
CA TYR A 176 9.43 5.79 -8.92
C TYR A 176 10.37 6.65 -9.75
N HIS A 177 9.80 7.52 -10.60
CA HIS A 177 10.53 8.34 -11.57
C HIS A 177 10.58 9.82 -11.18
N THR A 178 9.64 10.30 -10.39
CA THR A 178 9.56 11.68 -9.93
C THR A 178 10.78 12.11 -9.08
N ASN A 179 11.15 13.40 -9.12
CA ASN A 179 12.25 14.00 -8.34
C ASN A 179 13.60 13.25 -8.45
N GLY A 180 13.95 12.78 -9.66
CA GLY A 180 15.19 12.07 -9.91
C GLY A 180 15.15 10.58 -9.64
N GLY A 181 13.98 10.06 -9.38
CA GLY A 181 13.71 8.64 -9.27
C GLY A 181 14.31 7.96 -8.05
N GLY A 182 13.94 6.70 -7.88
CA GLY A 182 14.51 5.88 -6.83
C GLY A 182 13.74 4.61 -6.57
N ILE A 183 14.26 3.84 -5.62
CA ILE A 183 13.64 2.59 -5.17
C ILE A 183 13.45 2.66 -3.66
N ARG A 184 12.31 2.18 -3.19
CA ARG A 184 12.00 1.98 -1.77
C ARG A 184 11.52 0.57 -1.53
N PHE A 185 11.82 0.08 -0.35
CA PHE A 185 11.29 -1.16 0.19
C PHE A 185 10.77 -0.88 1.59
N ARG A 186 9.65 -1.48 1.96
CA ARG A 186 9.05 -1.33 3.29
C ARG A 186 8.76 -2.69 3.90
N ASP A 187 9.10 -2.85 5.17
CA ASP A 187 8.64 -3.94 6.02
C ASP A 187 7.77 -3.40 7.15
N ILE A 188 6.97 -4.27 7.75
CA ILE A 188 6.13 -3.92 8.89
C ILE A 188 7.04 -3.60 10.09
N LYS A 189 6.80 -2.41 10.67
CA LYS A 189 7.35 -2.03 11.98
C LYS A 189 6.39 -2.40 13.11
N LYS A 190 5.10 -2.06 12.92
CA LYS A 190 4.04 -2.28 13.90
C LYS A 190 2.68 -2.35 13.20
N GLU A 191 1.79 -3.17 13.73
CA GLU A 191 0.38 -3.21 13.37
C GLU A 191 -0.44 -2.48 14.42
N ASN A 192 -1.40 -1.67 13.96
CA ASN A 192 -2.36 -0.96 14.78
C ASN A 192 -3.76 -1.42 14.35
N LEU A 193 -4.51 -1.99 15.28
CA LEU A 193 -5.89 -2.43 15.04
C LEU A 193 -6.86 -1.41 15.67
N ILE A 194 -7.53 -0.62 14.84
CA ILE A 194 -8.46 0.43 15.26
C ILE A 194 -9.84 0.11 14.68
N ASP A 195 -10.82 -0.06 15.52
CA ASP A 195 -12.18 -0.52 15.17
C ASP A 195 -12.20 -1.78 14.28
N GLY A 196 -11.20 -2.64 14.47
CA GLY A 196 -10.99 -3.86 13.70
C GLY A 196 -10.38 -3.62 12.31
N ILE A 197 -10.05 -2.39 11.93
CA ILE A 197 -9.32 -2.03 10.71
C ILE A 197 -7.83 -2.10 11.01
N ARG A 198 -7.07 -2.76 10.12
CA ARG A 198 -5.62 -2.90 10.24
C ARG A 198 -4.91 -1.70 9.60
N PHE A 199 -4.19 -0.93 10.41
CA PHE A 199 -3.25 0.09 9.95
C PHE A 199 -1.82 -0.37 10.23
N VAL A 200 -0.88 -0.05 9.35
CA VAL A 200 0.49 -0.55 9.45
C VAL A 200 1.50 0.59 9.46
N ASP A 201 2.37 0.57 10.46
CA ASP A 201 3.59 1.37 10.46
C ASP A 201 4.70 0.59 9.75
N TYR A 202 5.53 1.28 8.99
CA TYR A 202 6.59 0.66 8.20
C TYR A 202 7.97 1.21 8.53
N ASN A 203 8.97 0.34 8.50
CA ASN A 203 10.34 0.76 8.24
C ASN A 203 10.52 0.97 6.73
N ASN A 204 11.22 2.02 6.35
CA ASN A 204 11.44 2.39 4.96
C ASN A 204 12.93 2.31 4.61
N TYR A 205 13.23 1.55 3.55
CA TYR A 205 14.59 1.26 3.12
C TYR A 205 14.82 1.73 1.68
N LYS A 206 16.10 1.88 1.34
CA LYS A 206 16.55 2.03 -0.04
C LYS A 206 17.72 1.07 -0.32
N PRO A 207 17.94 0.65 -1.57
CA PRO A 207 19.14 -0.11 -1.94
C PRO A 207 20.42 0.67 -1.63
N LEU A 208 21.48 -0.05 -1.28
CA LEU A 208 22.82 0.53 -1.13
C LEU A 208 23.39 0.95 -2.48
N ASN A 209 23.12 0.19 -3.52
CA ASN A 209 23.44 0.51 -4.91
C ASN A 209 22.17 0.94 -5.66
N LYS A 210 22.27 1.91 -6.57
CA LYS A 210 21.13 2.37 -7.39
C LYS A 210 20.85 1.42 -8.56
N GLU A 211 21.87 0.74 -9.05
CA GLU A 211 21.76 -0.21 -10.16
C GLU A 211 21.48 -1.61 -9.61
N ILE A 212 20.21 -1.94 -9.48
CA ILE A 212 19.73 -3.25 -9.05
C ILE A 212 18.63 -3.75 -9.99
N ASP A 213 18.49 -5.07 -10.06
CA ASP A 213 17.26 -5.65 -10.56
C ASP A 213 16.16 -5.48 -9.50
N PHE A 214 15.19 -4.59 -9.79
CA PHE A 214 14.09 -4.28 -8.89
C PHE A 214 13.28 -5.51 -8.48
N TYR A 215 13.20 -6.50 -9.37
CA TYR A 215 12.46 -7.72 -9.09
C TYR A 215 13.16 -8.67 -8.10
N THR A 216 14.38 -8.38 -7.71
CA THR A 216 15.14 -9.17 -6.71
C THR A 216 15.33 -8.43 -5.36
N ILE A 217 14.58 -7.35 -5.14
CA ILE A 217 14.76 -6.50 -3.95
C ILE A 217 14.47 -7.22 -2.62
N ASP A 218 13.59 -8.21 -2.63
CA ASP A 218 13.34 -9.11 -1.50
C ASP A 218 14.59 -9.88 -1.09
N LYS A 219 15.37 -10.39 -2.06
CA LYS A 219 16.67 -11.06 -1.78
C LYS A 219 17.68 -10.09 -1.19
N LEU A 220 17.76 -8.86 -1.74
CA LEU A 220 18.64 -7.82 -1.21
C LEU A 220 18.26 -7.43 0.23
N TYR A 221 16.98 -7.47 0.57
CA TYR A 221 16.50 -7.25 1.93
C TYR A 221 17.00 -8.36 2.87
N GLU A 222 16.86 -9.62 2.51
CA GLU A 222 17.35 -10.76 3.30
C GLU A 222 18.87 -10.75 3.48
N GLU A 223 19.61 -10.33 2.46
CA GLU A 223 21.06 -10.21 2.47
C GLU A 223 21.58 -8.97 3.24
N GLY A 224 20.68 -8.13 3.79
CA GLY A 224 21.06 -6.91 4.49
C GLY A 224 21.63 -5.80 3.59
N LYS A 225 21.38 -5.87 2.27
CA LYS A 225 21.86 -4.90 1.27
C LYS A 225 20.93 -3.70 1.07
N LEU A 226 19.96 -3.51 1.95
CA LEU A 226 19.11 -2.33 2.00
C LEU A 226 19.45 -1.48 3.23
N LYS A 227 19.50 -0.15 3.03
CA LYS A 227 19.72 0.82 4.11
C LYS A 227 18.38 1.39 4.58
N LYS A 228 18.07 1.29 5.88
CA LYS A 228 16.93 1.98 6.48
C LYS A 228 17.14 3.50 6.39
N VAL A 229 16.16 4.22 5.87
CA VAL A 229 16.22 5.67 5.66
C VAL A 229 15.22 6.47 6.49
N SER A 230 14.10 5.86 6.86
CA SER A 230 13.06 6.50 7.69
C SER A 230 12.10 5.46 8.24
N GLU A 231 11.16 5.94 9.03
CA GLU A 231 9.96 5.20 9.45
C GLU A 231 8.72 5.92 8.97
N ILE A 232 7.69 5.16 8.65
CA ILE A 232 6.35 5.64 8.32
C ILE A 232 5.47 5.22 9.50
N VAL A 233 5.11 6.15 10.33
CA VAL A 233 4.34 5.90 11.56
C VAL A 233 3.10 6.77 11.53
N LEU A 234 1.94 6.15 11.76
CA LEU A 234 0.66 6.83 11.90
C LEU A 234 0.34 6.94 13.39
N GLU A 235 0.13 8.16 13.87
CA GLU A 235 -0.15 8.45 15.27
C GLU A 235 -1.60 8.90 15.43
N ASN A 236 -2.17 8.72 16.63
CA ASN A 236 -3.52 9.19 16.99
C ASN A 236 -4.62 8.72 16.02
N ILE A 237 -4.51 7.50 15.48
CA ILE A 237 -5.46 6.95 14.50
C ILE A 237 -6.86 6.83 15.13
N LYS A 238 -7.87 7.33 14.43
CA LYS A 238 -9.30 7.14 14.72
C LYS A 238 -10.00 6.63 13.47
N ALA A 239 -10.98 5.77 13.63
CA ALA A 239 -11.82 5.25 12.55
C ALA A 239 -13.26 5.14 13.06
N GLU A 240 -14.23 5.61 12.24
CA GLU A 240 -15.68 5.63 12.53
C GLU A 240 -16.45 5.17 11.29
#